data_6034f619ed710ddfdf26db4b6093d751
#
_entry.id   6034f619ed710ddfdf26db4b6093d751
#
_cell.length_a   1.000
_cell.length_b   1.000
_cell.length_c   1.000
_cell.angle_alpha   90.00
_cell.angle_beta   90.00
_cell.angle_gamma   90.00
#
_symmetry.space_group_name_H-M   'P 1'
#
loop_
_entity.id
_entity.type
_entity.pdbx_description
1 polymer ?
#
loop_
_entity_poly.entity_id
_entity_poly.type
_entity_poly.pdbx_seq_one_letter_code
_entity_poly.pdbx_strand_id
1 'polypeptide(L)'
;MKNNIGMFDRFIRAILGPILIALGAFWVAGVLQVLLILLGVIFSVTALMGFCPLYLLFKLSTNKSAVKLSGKNAIALPIVLVLALVVTSLASVYITRKQFLENYNAMNSNYKQALFQTGQKNREEAVKYYTQLQITYADFSSKYATYRPYALWNDALFSADLAKTDSIIKDAAPLVKDGDLTQAHVQLEQVRPIFQEMFKRNGFSLLAMNLVDFHDVMEKLIDDSAKKDSAAVIEHYAEADRLLKAVETELNDADVQGIRQSLDTLLKMAQDGKVDDLAAQAAALKSSFLKVYLIKG
;
A
#
# COMPACT_ATOMS: atom_id res chain seq x y z
N MET A 1 -18.07 13.50 44.26
CA MET A 1 -17.42 12.16 44.20
C MET A 1 -15.98 12.33 44.61
N LYS A 2 -15.43 11.45 45.47
CA LYS A 2 -14.00 11.50 45.83
C LYS A 2 -13.17 10.98 44.65
N ASN A 3 -12.17 11.73 44.24
CA ASN A 3 -11.24 11.29 43.17
C ASN A 3 -10.46 10.05 43.65
N ASN A 4 -10.54 8.95 42.89
CA ASN A 4 -9.83 7.70 43.17
C ASN A 4 -8.70 7.39 42.19
N ILE A 5 -8.49 8.27 41.16
CA ILE A 5 -7.39 8.17 40.19
C ILE A 5 -6.34 9.22 40.49
N GLY A 6 -5.10 8.79 40.73
CA GLY A 6 -3.94 9.66 40.97
C GLY A 6 -3.45 10.33 39.68
N MET A 7 -2.62 11.38 39.82
CA MET A 7 -2.17 12.20 38.68
C MET A 7 -1.41 11.38 37.62
N PHE A 8 -0.52 10.51 38.05
CA PHE A 8 0.25 9.63 37.11
C PHE A 8 -0.67 8.69 36.33
N ASP A 9 -1.63 8.04 36.99
CA ASP A 9 -2.63 7.17 36.34
C ASP A 9 -3.49 7.96 35.33
N ARG A 10 -3.83 9.22 35.66
CA ARG A 10 -4.57 10.09 34.72
C ARG A 10 -3.79 10.37 33.45
N PHE A 11 -2.48 10.64 33.51
CA PHE A 11 -1.65 10.85 32.33
C PHE A 11 -1.49 9.57 31.52
N ILE A 12 -1.30 8.41 32.16
CA ILE A 12 -1.27 7.12 31.46
C ILE A 12 -2.57 6.90 30.68
N ARG A 13 -3.73 7.15 31.32
CA ARG A 13 -5.03 7.00 30.66
C ARG A 13 -5.26 8.02 29.54
N ALA A 14 -4.76 9.24 29.69
CA ALA A 14 -4.82 10.29 28.67
C ALA A 14 -4.00 9.94 27.41
N ILE A 15 -3.04 9.02 27.52
CA ILE A 15 -2.26 8.48 26.38
C ILE A 15 -2.87 7.18 25.87
N LEU A 16 -3.13 6.21 26.75
CA LEU A 16 -3.65 4.89 26.37
C LEU A 16 -5.08 4.96 25.82
N GLY A 17 -5.92 5.86 26.31
CA GLY A 17 -7.28 6.02 25.81
C GLY A 17 -7.33 6.34 24.32
N PRO A 18 -6.65 7.43 23.86
CA PRO A 18 -6.51 7.74 22.44
C PRO A 18 -5.90 6.61 21.60
N ILE A 19 -4.89 5.91 22.11
CA ILE A 19 -4.29 4.77 21.40
C ILE A 19 -5.34 3.67 21.18
N LEU A 20 -6.10 3.31 22.20
CA LEU A 20 -7.15 2.29 22.08
C LEU A 20 -8.27 2.72 21.11
N ILE A 21 -8.66 4.01 21.16
CA ILE A 21 -9.63 4.56 20.20
C ILE A 21 -9.08 4.44 18.77
N ALA A 22 -7.82 4.84 18.55
CA ALA A 22 -7.20 4.78 17.23
C ALA A 22 -7.06 3.32 16.73
N LEU A 23 -6.65 2.38 17.61
CA LEU A 23 -6.60 0.96 17.26
C LEU A 23 -7.99 0.42 16.90
N GLY A 24 -9.02 0.74 17.69
CA GLY A 24 -10.38 0.34 17.36
C GLY A 24 -10.89 0.97 16.07
N ALA A 25 -10.66 2.27 15.86
CA ALA A 25 -11.18 2.98 14.70
C ALA A 25 -10.48 2.60 13.39
N PHE A 26 -9.16 2.40 13.39
CA PHE A 26 -8.37 2.33 12.16
C PHE A 26 -7.74 0.97 11.84
N TRP A 27 -7.69 0.02 12.80
CA TRP A 27 -6.90 -1.21 12.64
C TRP A 27 -7.69 -2.50 12.67
N VAL A 28 -8.87 -2.47 13.22
CA VAL A 28 -9.72 -3.66 13.40
C VAL A 28 -11.17 -3.37 13.02
N ALA A 29 -11.96 -4.43 12.87
CA ALA A 29 -13.38 -4.35 12.56
C ALA A 29 -14.20 -5.26 13.49
N GLY A 30 -15.54 -5.11 13.47
CA GLY A 30 -16.47 -5.95 14.20
C GLY A 30 -16.47 -5.72 15.71
N VAL A 31 -16.66 -6.78 16.48
CA VAL A 31 -16.81 -6.69 17.95
C VAL A 31 -15.58 -6.11 18.63
N LEU A 32 -14.39 -6.50 18.18
CA LEU A 32 -13.14 -6.00 18.75
C LEU A 32 -12.99 -4.48 18.57
N GLN A 33 -13.43 -3.93 17.44
CA GLN A 33 -13.48 -2.49 17.19
C GLN A 33 -14.28 -1.76 18.29
N VAL A 34 -15.51 -2.25 18.52
CA VAL A 34 -16.40 -1.64 19.51
C VAL A 34 -15.80 -1.70 20.92
N LEU A 35 -15.25 -2.86 21.30
CA LEU A 35 -14.62 -3.05 22.60
C LEU A 35 -13.44 -2.10 22.83
N LEU A 36 -12.54 -1.96 21.84
CA LEU A 36 -11.39 -1.08 21.95
C LEU A 36 -11.79 0.40 22.04
N ILE A 37 -12.75 0.83 21.22
CA ILE A 37 -13.25 2.21 21.26
C ILE A 37 -13.91 2.50 22.61
N LEU A 38 -14.79 1.62 23.11
CA LEU A 38 -15.44 1.80 24.41
C LEU A 38 -14.41 1.88 25.54
N LEU A 39 -13.44 0.98 25.57
CA LEU A 39 -12.38 0.98 26.58
C LEU A 39 -11.55 2.26 26.50
N GLY A 40 -11.18 2.69 25.30
CA GLY A 40 -10.43 3.92 25.07
C GLY A 40 -11.20 5.18 25.51
N VAL A 41 -12.51 5.24 25.25
CA VAL A 41 -13.39 6.32 25.73
C VAL A 41 -13.46 6.33 27.25
N ILE A 42 -13.64 5.16 27.90
CA ILE A 42 -13.66 5.04 29.36
C ILE A 42 -12.34 5.56 29.95
N PHE A 43 -11.20 5.18 29.37
CA PHE A 43 -9.89 5.66 29.84
C PHE A 43 -9.75 7.17 29.69
N SER A 44 -10.11 7.73 28.53
CA SER A 44 -10.04 9.17 28.26
C SER A 44 -10.94 9.98 29.20
N VAL A 45 -12.18 9.57 29.37
CA VAL A 45 -13.15 10.25 30.24
C VAL A 45 -12.72 10.16 31.70
N THR A 46 -12.32 8.98 32.18
CA THR A 46 -11.89 8.81 33.59
C THR A 46 -10.57 9.53 33.88
N ALA A 47 -9.69 9.72 32.88
CA ALA A 47 -8.51 10.56 33.02
C ALA A 47 -8.88 12.02 33.35
N LEU A 48 -9.87 12.58 32.63
CA LEU A 48 -10.33 13.95 32.84
C LEU A 48 -11.11 14.09 34.16
N MET A 49 -12.03 13.18 34.43
CA MET A 49 -12.87 13.22 35.65
C MET A 49 -12.09 12.91 36.94
N GLY A 50 -11.02 12.11 36.85
CA GLY A 50 -10.25 11.64 37.99
C GLY A 50 -10.98 10.62 38.88
N PHE A 51 -12.04 10.03 38.34
CA PHE A 51 -12.87 9.04 39.01
C PHE A 51 -13.11 7.86 38.09
N CYS A 52 -12.87 6.64 38.59
CA CYS A 52 -13.16 5.39 37.89
C CYS A 52 -14.13 4.54 38.68
N PRO A 53 -15.32 4.21 38.13
CA PRO A 53 -16.30 3.34 38.83
C PRO A 53 -15.74 1.94 39.09
N LEU A 54 -14.92 1.38 38.21
CA LEU A 54 -14.30 0.07 38.40
C LEU A 54 -13.35 0.05 39.61
N TYR A 55 -12.58 1.14 39.80
CA TYR A 55 -11.74 1.28 40.99
C TYR A 55 -12.57 1.33 42.27
N LEU A 56 -13.75 1.93 42.20
CA LEU A 56 -14.67 1.94 43.38
C LEU A 56 -15.17 0.52 43.65
N LEU A 57 -15.58 -0.23 42.62
CA LEU A 57 -16.06 -1.61 42.75
C LEU A 57 -15.01 -2.53 43.40
N PHE A 58 -13.75 -2.40 42.98
CA PHE A 58 -12.63 -3.21 43.50
C PHE A 58 -11.95 -2.58 44.74
N LYS A 59 -12.52 -1.51 45.29
CA LYS A 59 -11.94 -0.76 46.44
C LYS A 59 -10.50 -0.30 46.20
N LEU A 60 -10.14 0.00 44.96
CA LEU A 60 -8.82 0.47 44.55
C LEU A 60 -8.78 1.99 44.54
N SER A 61 -7.61 2.57 44.82
CA SER A 61 -7.35 3.98 44.62
C SER A 61 -5.87 4.21 44.34
N THR A 62 -5.57 4.89 43.24
CA THR A 62 -4.21 5.39 42.96
C THR A 62 -3.99 6.81 43.46
N ASN A 63 -5.05 7.48 43.94
CA ASN A 63 -4.98 8.84 44.49
C ASN A 63 -4.73 8.81 46.00
N LYS A 64 -3.55 8.40 46.43
CA LYS A 64 -3.17 8.31 47.87
C LYS A 64 -3.17 9.66 48.59
N SER A 65 -2.92 10.77 47.90
CA SER A 65 -2.76 12.11 48.46
C SER A 65 -3.98 13.01 48.29
N ALA A 66 -5.12 12.47 47.82
CA ALA A 66 -6.35 13.22 47.53
C ALA A 66 -6.15 14.49 46.68
N VAL A 67 -5.12 14.47 45.83
CA VAL A 67 -4.76 15.62 44.99
C VAL A 67 -5.84 15.88 43.96
N LYS A 68 -6.36 17.10 43.92
CA LYS A 68 -7.26 17.58 42.90
C LYS A 68 -6.47 18.07 41.68
N LEU A 69 -7.04 17.94 40.50
CA LEU A 69 -6.50 18.52 39.27
C LEU A 69 -6.51 20.04 39.40
N SER A 70 -5.34 20.66 39.44
CA SER A 70 -5.20 22.11 39.61
C SER A 70 -3.94 22.64 38.92
N GLY A 71 -3.88 23.94 38.73
CA GLY A 71 -2.74 24.62 38.13
C GLY A 71 -2.36 24.11 36.76
N LYS A 72 -1.07 23.98 36.47
CA LYS A 72 -0.53 23.56 35.17
C LYS A 72 -1.05 22.17 34.69
N ASN A 73 -1.33 21.27 35.63
CA ASN A 73 -1.82 19.93 35.30
C ASN A 73 -3.27 19.94 34.79
N ALA A 74 -4.08 20.91 35.19
CA ALA A 74 -5.45 21.06 34.71
C ALA A 74 -5.50 21.45 33.21
N ILE A 75 -4.46 22.14 32.76
CA ILE A 75 -4.30 22.54 31.33
C ILE A 75 -3.55 21.44 30.54
N ALA A 76 -2.47 20.89 31.13
CA ALA A 76 -1.61 19.92 30.46
C ALA A 76 -2.34 18.62 30.12
N LEU A 77 -3.18 18.10 31.02
CA LEU A 77 -3.83 16.79 30.81
C LEU A 77 -4.76 16.74 29.59
N PRO A 78 -5.71 17.68 29.40
CA PRO A 78 -6.51 17.70 28.18
C PRO A 78 -5.67 17.95 26.90
N ILE A 79 -4.61 18.76 26.98
CA ILE A 79 -3.69 18.96 25.86
C ILE A 79 -3.01 17.65 25.47
N VAL A 80 -2.46 16.91 26.43
CA VAL A 80 -1.83 15.60 26.19
C VAL A 80 -2.84 14.63 25.55
N LEU A 81 -4.07 14.58 26.04
CA LEU A 81 -5.11 13.72 25.50
C LEU A 81 -5.42 14.07 24.05
N VAL A 82 -5.64 15.35 23.73
CA VAL A 82 -5.93 15.79 22.36
C VAL A 82 -4.74 15.53 21.45
N LEU A 83 -3.51 15.86 21.87
CA LEU A 83 -2.31 15.58 21.08
C LEU A 83 -2.13 14.08 20.81
N ALA A 84 -2.32 13.24 21.83
CA ALA A 84 -2.26 11.80 21.68
C ALA A 84 -3.32 11.30 20.69
N LEU A 85 -4.55 11.81 20.75
CA LEU A 85 -5.61 11.44 19.82
C LEU A 85 -5.27 11.85 18.37
N VAL A 86 -4.79 13.07 18.17
CA VAL A 86 -4.41 13.56 16.82
C VAL A 86 -3.24 12.76 16.28
N VAL A 87 -2.17 12.60 17.05
CA VAL A 87 -0.96 11.90 16.60
C VAL A 87 -1.25 10.44 16.29
N THR A 88 -1.95 9.73 17.18
CA THR A 88 -2.28 8.31 16.95
C THR A 88 -3.24 8.10 15.78
N SER A 89 -4.19 9.02 15.58
CA SER A 89 -5.10 8.96 14.41
C SER A 89 -4.35 9.21 13.10
N LEU A 90 -3.54 10.25 13.01
CA LEU A 90 -2.75 10.55 11.80
C LEU A 90 -1.76 9.43 11.48
N ALA A 91 -1.05 8.93 12.50
CA ALA A 91 -0.15 7.78 12.33
C ALA A 91 -0.89 6.54 11.84
N SER A 92 -2.07 6.25 12.41
CA SER A 92 -2.88 5.09 12.00
C SER A 92 -3.36 5.21 10.55
N VAL A 93 -3.84 6.37 10.14
CA VAL A 93 -4.26 6.62 8.74
C VAL A 93 -3.09 6.42 7.79
N TYR A 94 -1.92 6.97 8.11
CA TYR A 94 -0.72 6.83 7.28
C TYR A 94 -0.25 5.36 7.19
N ILE A 95 -0.11 4.69 8.34
CA ILE A 95 0.42 3.32 8.38
C ILE A 95 -0.56 2.33 7.73
N THR A 96 -1.87 2.45 7.98
CA THR A 96 -2.86 1.53 7.38
C THR A 96 -3.00 1.72 5.88
N ARG A 97 -2.84 2.95 5.38
CA ARG A 97 -2.76 3.24 3.94
C ARG A 97 -1.53 2.58 3.31
N LYS A 98 -0.35 2.75 3.93
CA LYS A 98 0.90 2.13 3.49
C LYS A 98 0.79 0.60 3.49
N GLN A 99 0.26 0.00 4.56
CA GLN A 99 0.07 -1.44 4.66
C GLN A 99 -0.88 -1.99 3.58
N PHE A 100 -1.92 -1.23 3.20
CA PHE A 100 -2.78 -1.61 2.08
C PHE A 100 -2.01 -1.68 0.78
N LEU A 101 -1.18 -0.68 0.47
CA LEU A 101 -0.33 -0.65 -0.72
C LEU A 101 0.69 -1.79 -0.73
N GLU A 102 1.34 -2.08 0.40
CA GLU A 102 2.29 -3.20 0.53
C GLU A 102 1.62 -4.56 0.27
N ASN A 103 0.42 -4.78 0.83
CA ASN A 103 -0.34 -6.00 0.59
C ASN A 103 -0.82 -6.10 -0.87
N TYR A 104 -1.23 -4.97 -1.46
CA TYR A 104 -1.56 -4.92 -2.87
C TYR A 104 -0.34 -5.26 -3.73
N ASN A 105 0.82 -4.66 -3.48
CA ASN A 105 2.04 -4.90 -4.25
C ASN A 105 2.51 -6.36 -4.15
N ALA A 106 2.40 -6.99 -2.99
CA ALA A 106 2.72 -8.40 -2.80
C ALA A 106 1.83 -9.32 -3.67
N MET A 107 0.53 -9.06 -3.71
CA MET A 107 -0.42 -9.74 -4.60
C MET A 107 -0.14 -9.41 -6.07
N ASN A 108 0.04 -8.14 -6.39
CA ASN A 108 0.24 -7.63 -7.74
C ASN A 108 1.53 -8.16 -8.39
N SER A 109 2.56 -8.45 -7.61
CA SER A 109 3.78 -9.11 -8.10
C SER A 109 3.47 -10.47 -8.74
N ASN A 110 2.66 -11.31 -8.09
CA ASN A 110 2.23 -12.59 -8.66
C ASN A 110 1.29 -12.42 -9.86
N TYR A 111 0.40 -11.42 -9.81
CA TYR A 111 -0.46 -11.07 -10.93
C TYR A 111 0.34 -10.71 -12.19
N LYS A 112 1.34 -9.85 -12.06
CA LYS A 112 2.20 -9.44 -13.17
C LYS A 112 2.96 -10.61 -13.77
N GLN A 113 3.52 -11.47 -12.93
CA GLN A 113 4.22 -12.67 -13.40
C GLN A 113 3.27 -13.63 -14.11
N ALA A 114 2.07 -13.88 -13.57
CA ALA A 114 1.07 -14.71 -14.24
C ALA A 114 0.66 -14.12 -15.61
N LEU A 115 0.43 -12.80 -15.64
CA LEU A 115 0.10 -12.07 -16.87
C LEU A 115 1.24 -12.13 -17.89
N PHE A 116 2.48 -11.90 -17.46
CA PHE A 116 3.65 -11.98 -18.33
C PHE A 116 3.82 -13.39 -18.94
N GLN A 117 3.78 -14.42 -18.09
CA GLN A 117 4.01 -15.80 -18.56
C GLN A 117 2.88 -16.31 -19.48
N THR A 118 1.64 -15.88 -19.26
CA THR A 118 0.54 -16.17 -20.21
C THR A 118 0.77 -15.50 -21.57
N GLY A 119 1.26 -14.25 -21.57
CA GLY A 119 1.64 -13.53 -22.80
C GLY A 119 2.80 -14.19 -23.55
N GLN A 120 3.80 -14.72 -22.82
CA GLN A 120 4.91 -15.49 -23.38
C GLN A 120 4.54 -16.93 -23.78
N LYS A 121 3.32 -17.35 -23.51
CA LYS A 121 2.82 -18.73 -23.75
C LYS A 121 3.65 -19.80 -23.00
N ASN A 122 4.28 -19.44 -21.90
CA ASN A 122 5.03 -20.35 -21.03
C ASN A 122 4.09 -20.96 -19.99
N ARG A 123 3.50 -22.12 -20.30
CA ARG A 123 2.47 -22.73 -19.45
C ARG A 123 2.97 -23.09 -18.06
N GLU A 124 4.16 -23.67 -17.95
CA GLU A 124 4.71 -24.13 -16.68
C GLU A 124 4.81 -22.96 -15.69
N GLU A 125 5.48 -21.88 -16.05
CA GLU A 125 5.61 -20.70 -15.24
C GLU A 125 4.28 -19.94 -15.07
N ALA A 126 3.42 -19.93 -16.10
CA ALA A 126 2.09 -19.32 -16.02
C ALA A 126 1.24 -20.00 -14.93
N VAL A 127 1.19 -21.35 -14.90
CA VAL A 127 0.46 -22.12 -13.88
C VAL A 127 1.04 -21.86 -12.48
N LYS A 128 2.35 -21.84 -12.35
CA LYS A 128 3.03 -21.58 -11.08
C LYS A 128 2.66 -20.20 -10.50
N TYR A 129 2.84 -19.12 -11.27
CA TYR A 129 2.54 -17.76 -10.79
C TYR A 129 1.04 -17.51 -10.64
N TYR A 130 0.22 -18.11 -11.50
CA TYR A 130 -1.23 -18.04 -11.37
C TYR A 130 -1.72 -18.71 -10.05
N THR A 131 -1.14 -19.85 -9.70
CA THR A 131 -1.45 -20.52 -8.42
C THR A 131 -1.07 -19.62 -7.23
N GLN A 132 0.09 -18.97 -7.28
CA GLN A 132 0.48 -17.99 -6.25
C GLN A 132 -0.44 -16.77 -6.24
N LEU A 133 -0.87 -16.28 -7.40
CA LEU A 133 -1.84 -15.21 -7.50
C LEU A 133 -3.16 -15.59 -6.82
N GLN A 134 -3.68 -16.78 -7.05
CA GLN A 134 -4.92 -17.23 -6.38
C GLN A 134 -4.80 -17.19 -4.86
N ILE A 135 -3.67 -17.65 -4.31
CA ILE A 135 -3.43 -17.65 -2.86
C ILE A 135 -3.31 -16.19 -2.34
N THR A 136 -2.44 -15.40 -2.94
CA THR A 136 -2.18 -14.04 -2.46
C THR A 136 -3.38 -13.11 -2.66
N TYR A 137 -4.19 -13.33 -3.71
CA TYR A 137 -5.43 -12.60 -3.90
C TYR A 137 -6.49 -12.99 -2.88
N ALA A 138 -6.63 -14.29 -2.57
CA ALA A 138 -7.57 -14.75 -1.54
C ALA A 138 -7.23 -14.15 -0.16
N ASP A 139 -5.96 -14.12 0.21
CA ASP A 139 -5.48 -13.49 1.45
C ASP A 139 -5.78 -11.97 1.45
N PHE A 140 -5.45 -11.28 0.35
CA PHE A 140 -5.74 -9.86 0.17
C PHE A 140 -7.23 -9.57 0.27
N SER A 141 -8.07 -10.26 -0.51
CA SER A 141 -9.51 -10.03 -0.54
C SER A 141 -10.19 -10.36 0.79
N SER A 142 -9.81 -11.46 1.46
CA SER A 142 -10.37 -11.83 2.76
C SER A 142 -10.04 -10.80 3.84
N LYS A 143 -8.82 -10.30 3.87
CA LYS A 143 -8.39 -9.25 4.80
C LYS A 143 -9.22 -7.98 4.64
N TYR A 144 -9.41 -7.52 3.40
CA TYR A 144 -10.09 -6.26 3.10
C TYR A 144 -11.61 -6.38 2.89
N ALA A 145 -12.17 -7.59 2.86
CA ALA A 145 -13.62 -7.80 2.89
C ALA A 145 -14.27 -7.35 4.20
N THR A 146 -13.57 -7.57 5.33
CA THR A 146 -14.08 -7.25 6.68
C THR A 146 -13.49 -5.98 7.26
N TYR A 147 -12.27 -5.61 6.85
CA TYR A 147 -11.54 -4.46 7.32
C TYR A 147 -11.23 -3.50 6.17
N ARG A 148 -11.50 -2.21 6.36
CA ARG A 148 -11.14 -1.18 5.39
C ARG A 148 -10.26 -0.12 6.04
N PRO A 149 -9.06 0.18 5.49
CA PRO A 149 -8.30 1.34 5.91
C PRO A 149 -9.08 2.64 5.64
N TYR A 150 -8.81 3.67 6.41
CA TYR A 150 -9.52 4.96 6.33
C TYR A 150 -9.61 5.51 4.90
N ALA A 151 -8.55 5.36 4.12
CA ALA A 151 -8.51 5.81 2.73
C ALA A 151 -9.61 5.18 1.84
N LEU A 152 -10.17 4.05 2.23
CA LEU A 152 -11.17 3.29 1.46
C LEU A 152 -12.58 3.30 2.11
N TRP A 153 -12.78 4.03 3.21
CA TRP A 153 -14.06 4.00 3.94
C TRP A 153 -15.25 4.44 3.09
N ASN A 154 -15.04 5.45 2.25
CA ASN A 154 -16.10 6.04 1.43
C ASN A 154 -16.19 5.42 0.02
N ASP A 155 -15.40 4.38 -0.27
CA ASP A 155 -15.46 3.71 -1.57
C ASP A 155 -16.60 2.69 -1.62
N ALA A 156 -17.74 3.10 -2.16
CA ALA A 156 -18.91 2.25 -2.30
C ALA A 156 -18.70 1.06 -3.27
N LEU A 157 -17.75 1.20 -4.21
CA LEU A 157 -17.47 0.17 -5.23
C LEU A 157 -16.42 -0.85 -4.77
N PHE A 158 -15.71 -0.58 -3.67
CA PHE A 158 -14.57 -1.40 -3.22
C PHE A 158 -14.88 -2.90 -3.13
N SER A 159 -16.00 -3.27 -2.49
CA SER A 159 -16.38 -4.69 -2.35
C SER A 159 -16.77 -5.32 -3.69
N ALA A 160 -17.44 -4.56 -4.57
CA ALA A 160 -17.81 -5.02 -5.90
C ALA A 160 -16.56 -5.22 -6.78
N ASP A 161 -15.58 -4.34 -6.68
CA ASP A 161 -14.30 -4.44 -7.39
C ASP A 161 -13.50 -5.67 -6.94
N LEU A 162 -13.45 -5.95 -5.63
CA LEU A 162 -12.83 -7.18 -5.14
C LEU A 162 -13.56 -8.42 -5.66
N ALA A 163 -14.89 -8.45 -5.62
CA ALA A 163 -15.66 -9.59 -6.11
C ALA A 163 -15.49 -9.79 -7.62
N LYS A 164 -15.46 -8.70 -8.40
CA LYS A 164 -15.21 -8.74 -9.85
C LYS A 164 -13.80 -9.27 -10.16
N THR A 165 -12.79 -8.82 -9.43
CA THR A 165 -11.42 -9.31 -9.59
C THR A 165 -11.32 -10.81 -9.26
N ASP A 166 -11.99 -11.26 -8.20
CA ASP A 166 -12.06 -12.67 -7.83
C ASP A 166 -12.65 -13.54 -8.95
N SER A 167 -13.76 -13.08 -9.56
CA SER A 167 -14.37 -13.76 -10.70
C SER A 167 -13.41 -13.85 -11.89
N ILE A 168 -12.77 -12.74 -12.27
CA ILE A 168 -11.81 -12.71 -13.38
C ILE A 168 -10.67 -13.71 -13.16
N ILE A 169 -10.10 -13.72 -11.94
CA ILE A 169 -9.02 -14.65 -11.60
C ILE A 169 -9.52 -16.11 -11.67
N LYS A 170 -10.70 -16.42 -11.10
CA LYS A 170 -11.26 -17.77 -11.14
C LYS A 170 -11.57 -18.24 -12.55
N ASP A 171 -12.14 -17.38 -13.38
CA ASP A 171 -12.53 -17.70 -14.77
C ASP A 171 -11.31 -17.93 -15.66
N ALA A 172 -10.14 -17.36 -15.31
CA ALA A 172 -8.88 -17.63 -16.00
C ALA A 172 -8.31 -19.05 -15.71
N ALA A 173 -8.75 -19.73 -14.64
CA ALA A 173 -8.16 -21.01 -14.21
C ALA A 173 -8.13 -22.10 -15.31
N PRO A 174 -9.24 -22.44 -16.00
CA PRO A 174 -9.19 -23.47 -17.05
C PRO A 174 -8.33 -23.04 -18.23
N LEU A 175 -8.27 -21.74 -18.55
CA LEU A 175 -7.47 -21.20 -19.63
C LEU A 175 -5.96 -21.31 -19.33
N VAL A 176 -5.56 -21.00 -18.10
CA VAL A 176 -4.16 -21.06 -17.65
C VAL A 176 -3.69 -22.50 -17.52
N LYS A 177 -4.51 -23.42 -17.00
CA LYS A 177 -4.11 -24.79 -16.73
C LYS A 177 -3.99 -25.62 -18.02
N ASP A 178 -5.05 -25.66 -18.83
CA ASP A 178 -5.16 -26.59 -19.93
C ASP A 178 -5.63 -25.91 -21.26
N GLY A 179 -6.15 -24.67 -21.17
CA GLY A 179 -6.75 -23.96 -22.29
C GLY A 179 -5.77 -23.07 -23.08
N ASP A 180 -6.31 -22.04 -23.71
CA ASP A 180 -5.54 -21.09 -24.52
C ASP A 180 -4.91 -20.00 -23.65
N LEU A 181 -3.58 -19.95 -23.60
CA LEU A 181 -2.84 -18.94 -22.83
C LEU A 181 -3.03 -17.51 -23.34
N THR A 182 -3.32 -17.33 -24.64
CA THR A 182 -3.64 -16.01 -25.18
C THR A 182 -4.97 -15.51 -24.64
N GLN A 183 -5.98 -16.37 -24.55
CA GLN A 183 -7.24 -16.03 -23.89
C GLN A 183 -7.08 -15.82 -22.40
N ALA A 184 -6.24 -16.63 -21.72
CA ALA A 184 -5.90 -16.43 -20.31
C ALA A 184 -5.27 -15.06 -20.06
N HIS A 185 -4.35 -14.63 -20.93
CA HIS A 185 -3.72 -13.31 -20.87
C HIS A 185 -4.76 -12.19 -20.98
N VAL A 186 -5.61 -12.21 -22.00
CA VAL A 186 -6.69 -11.22 -22.19
C VAL A 186 -7.66 -11.20 -21.02
N GLN A 187 -7.99 -12.36 -20.46
CA GLN A 187 -8.84 -12.47 -19.27
C GLN A 187 -8.19 -11.80 -18.04
N LEU A 188 -6.92 -12.11 -17.77
CA LEU A 188 -6.19 -11.54 -16.64
C LEU A 188 -5.94 -10.03 -16.79
N GLU A 189 -5.76 -9.51 -18.01
CA GLU A 189 -5.60 -8.06 -18.23
C GLU A 189 -6.75 -7.22 -17.67
N GLN A 190 -7.94 -7.78 -17.57
CA GLN A 190 -9.12 -7.09 -17.03
C GLN A 190 -9.00 -6.72 -15.53
N VAL A 191 -8.05 -7.31 -14.81
CA VAL A 191 -7.79 -6.98 -13.38
C VAL A 191 -7.18 -5.59 -13.22
N ARG A 192 -6.24 -5.21 -14.11
CA ARG A 192 -5.50 -3.95 -14.02
C ARG A 192 -6.39 -2.71 -13.96
N PRO A 193 -7.34 -2.48 -14.88
CA PRO A 193 -8.19 -1.29 -14.85
C PRO A 193 -9.06 -1.19 -13.59
N ILE A 194 -9.45 -2.31 -12.97
CA ILE A 194 -10.23 -2.30 -11.73
C ILE A 194 -9.42 -1.64 -10.61
N PHE A 195 -8.18 -2.06 -10.40
CA PHE A 195 -7.31 -1.48 -9.37
C PHE A 195 -6.89 -0.04 -9.70
N GLN A 196 -6.65 0.28 -10.97
CA GLN A 196 -6.35 1.66 -11.39
C GLN A 196 -7.50 2.61 -11.03
N GLU A 197 -8.74 2.26 -11.35
CA GLU A 197 -9.90 3.07 -11.01
C GLU A 197 -10.13 3.14 -9.49
N MET A 198 -9.93 2.03 -8.77
CA MET A 198 -9.99 2.00 -7.30
C MET A 198 -8.97 2.98 -6.69
N PHE A 199 -7.74 2.99 -7.18
CA PHE A 199 -6.68 3.87 -6.68
C PHE A 199 -6.99 5.33 -6.97
N LYS A 200 -7.39 5.65 -8.21
CA LYS A 200 -7.82 7.01 -8.57
C LYS A 200 -8.94 7.54 -7.68
N ARG A 201 -10.01 6.75 -7.49
CA ARG A 201 -11.18 7.16 -6.67
C ARG A 201 -10.80 7.46 -5.23
N ASN A 202 -9.77 6.77 -4.71
CA ASN A 202 -9.36 6.85 -3.31
C ASN A 202 -8.10 7.72 -3.10
N GLY A 203 -7.68 8.47 -4.12
CA GLY A 203 -6.54 9.39 -4.04
C GLY A 203 -5.20 8.70 -3.79
N PHE A 204 -5.06 7.43 -4.19
CA PHE A 204 -3.74 6.79 -4.25
C PHE A 204 -3.01 7.28 -5.49
N SER A 205 -1.72 7.56 -5.36
CA SER A 205 -0.87 7.82 -6.52
C SER A 205 -0.71 6.55 -7.35
N LEU A 206 -0.78 6.70 -8.66
CA LEU A 206 -0.45 5.61 -9.59
C LEU A 206 1.06 5.54 -9.87
N LEU A 207 1.82 6.48 -9.34
CA LEU A 207 3.26 6.57 -9.59
C LEU A 207 3.99 5.26 -9.27
N ALA A 208 3.75 4.69 -8.09
CA ALA A 208 4.37 3.44 -7.68
C ALA A 208 4.02 2.28 -8.63
N MET A 209 2.77 2.19 -9.08
CA MET A 209 2.33 1.18 -10.04
C MET A 209 3.01 1.38 -11.40
N ASN A 210 3.01 2.60 -11.91
CA ASN A 210 3.61 2.94 -13.19
C ASN A 210 5.13 2.72 -13.18
N LEU A 211 5.81 3.03 -12.06
CA LEU A 211 7.23 2.76 -11.89
C LEU A 211 7.54 1.25 -11.92
N VAL A 212 6.71 0.43 -11.27
CA VAL A 212 6.89 -1.03 -11.31
C VAL A 212 6.63 -1.57 -12.72
N ASP A 213 5.59 -1.07 -13.41
CA ASP A 213 5.31 -1.46 -14.79
C ASP A 213 6.46 -1.09 -15.75
N PHE A 214 7.03 0.10 -15.58
CA PHE A 214 8.23 0.52 -16.33
C PHE A 214 9.46 -0.33 -15.99
N HIS A 215 9.65 -0.68 -14.70
CA HIS A 215 10.77 -1.53 -14.27
C HIS A 215 10.83 -2.85 -15.04
N ASP A 216 9.70 -3.51 -15.22
CA ASP A 216 9.65 -4.83 -15.86
C ASP A 216 10.15 -4.78 -17.32
N VAL A 217 9.86 -3.69 -18.04
CA VAL A 217 10.36 -3.51 -19.41
C VAL A 217 11.79 -2.98 -19.44
N MET A 218 12.16 -2.15 -18.47
CA MET A 218 13.54 -1.69 -18.32
C MET A 218 14.50 -2.87 -18.12
N GLU A 219 14.13 -3.88 -17.32
CA GLU A 219 14.98 -5.08 -17.13
C GLU A 219 15.15 -5.85 -18.45
N LYS A 220 14.13 -5.91 -19.34
CA LYS A 220 14.29 -6.49 -20.69
C LYS A 220 15.29 -5.69 -21.52
N LEU A 221 15.18 -4.35 -21.52
CA LEU A 221 16.14 -3.50 -22.22
C LEU A 221 17.58 -3.68 -21.71
N ILE A 222 17.76 -3.93 -20.40
CA ILE A 222 19.06 -4.23 -19.81
C ILE A 222 19.59 -5.56 -20.31
N ASP A 223 18.76 -6.59 -20.36
CA ASP A 223 19.14 -7.92 -20.86
C ASP A 223 19.50 -7.89 -22.33
N ASP A 224 18.71 -7.20 -23.16
CA ASP A 224 18.98 -7.04 -24.61
C ASP A 224 20.28 -6.26 -24.84
N SER A 225 20.51 -5.21 -24.07
CA SER A 225 21.73 -4.42 -24.12
C SER A 225 22.95 -5.24 -23.72
N ALA A 226 22.84 -6.12 -22.72
CA ALA A 226 23.91 -7.03 -22.30
C ALA A 226 24.26 -8.06 -23.39
N LYS A 227 23.24 -8.48 -24.19
CA LYS A 227 23.40 -9.36 -25.34
C LYS A 227 23.83 -8.62 -26.61
N LYS A 228 23.98 -7.29 -26.56
CA LYS A 228 24.29 -6.41 -27.70
C LYS A 228 23.27 -6.52 -28.85
N ASP A 229 22.00 -6.82 -28.50
CA ASP A 229 20.91 -6.98 -29.45
C ASP A 229 20.19 -5.64 -29.67
N SER A 230 20.70 -4.83 -30.62
CA SER A 230 20.11 -3.54 -30.97
C SER A 230 18.67 -3.67 -31.48
N ALA A 231 18.33 -4.77 -32.19
CA ALA A 231 17.00 -4.94 -32.72
C ALA A 231 15.97 -5.14 -31.59
N ALA A 232 16.29 -5.98 -30.61
CA ALA A 232 15.46 -6.19 -29.43
C ALA A 232 15.34 -4.93 -28.57
N VAL A 233 16.42 -4.14 -28.41
CA VAL A 233 16.36 -2.84 -27.70
C VAL A 233 15.40 -1.88 -28.39
N ILE A 234 15.43 -1.78 -29.73
CA ILE A 234 14.50 -0.91 -30.49
C ILE A 234 13.05 -1.42 -30.36
N GLU A 235 12.83 -2.72 -30.40
CA GLU A 235 11.50 -3.32 -30.24
C GLU A 235 10.91 -3.00 -28.84
N HIS A 236 11.65 -3.26 -27.76
CA HIS A 236 11.19 -3.03 -26.40
C HIS A 236 11.10 -1.55 -26.01
N TYR A 237 11.80 -0.65 -26.71
CA TYR A 237 11.73 0.78 -26.44
C TYR A 237 10.29 1.33 -26.57
N ALA A 238 9.50 0.91 -27.54
CA ALA A 238 8.15 1.43 -27.74
C ALA A 238 7.26 1.20 -26.50
N GLU A 239 7.37 0.03 -25.90
CA GLU A 239 6.65 -0.30 -24.66
C GLU A 239 7.21 0.48 -23.46
N ALA A 240 8.53 0.59 -23.34
CA ALA A 240 9.19 1.37 -22.28
C ALA A 240 8.80 2.86 -22.35
N ASP A 241 8.77 3.44 -23.56
CA ASP A 241 8.34 4.82 -23.78
C ASP A 241 6.89 5.05 -23.32
N ARG A 242 5.98 4.13 -23.69
CA ARG A 242 4.57 4.19 -23.28
C ARG A 242 4.42 4.15 -21.77
N LEU A 243 5.16 3.27 -21.08
CA LEU A 243 5.11 3.11 -19.63
C LEU A 243 5.78 4.28 -18.90
N LEU A 244 6.88 4.82 -19.44
CA LEU A 244 7.51 6.00 -18.87
C LEU A 244 6.62 7.25 -19.00
N LYS A 245 5.86 7.40 -20.09
CA LYS A 245 4.85 8.46 -20.22
C LYS A 245 3.77 8.39 -19.14
N ALA A 246 3.38 7.19 -18.72
CA ALA A 246 2.47 7.04 -17.59
C ALA A 246 3.10 7.51 -16.25
N VAL A 247 4.40 7.25 -16.05
CA VAL A 247 5.16 7.81 -14.91
C VAL A 247 5.21 9.34 -14.99
N GLU A 248 5.54 9.89 -16.16
CA GLU A 248 5.62 11.34 -16.41
C GLU A 248 4.29 12.08 -16.19
N THR A 249 3.17 11.39 -16.39
CA THR A 249 1.83 11.94 -16.11
C THR A 249 1.59 12.13 -14.61
N GLU A 250 2.12 11.23 -13.77
CA GLU A 250 1.97 11.29 -12.31
C GLU A 250 3.04 12.20 -11.67
N LEU A 251 4.25 12.20 -12.21
CA LEU A 251 5.39 12.96 -11.73
C LEU A 251 6.31 13.32 -12.89
N ASN A 252 6.49 14.62 -13.15
CA ASN A 252 7.35 15.11 -14.22
C ASN A 252 8.38 16.12 -13.68
N ASP A 253 9.35 15.61 -12.93
CA ASP A 253 10.44 16.40 -12.38
C ASP A 253 11.81 16.03 -13.01
N ALA A 254 12.87 16.69 -12.56
CA ALA A 254 14.22 16.51 -13.11
C ALA A 254 14.72 15.05 -12.99
N ASP A 255 14.34 14.31 -11.93
CA ASP A 255 14.76 12.92 -11.74
C ASP A 255 14.06 11.99 -12.75
N VAL A 256 12.75 12.18 -12.99
CA VAL A 256 11.99 11.43 -14.00
C VAL A 256 12.48 11.78 -15.40
N GLN A 257 12.79 13.05 -15.66
CA GLN A 257 13.41 13.46 -16.94
C GLN A 257 14.80 12.86 -17.13
N GLY A 258 15.53 12.58 -16.05
CA GLY A 258 16.77 11.81 -16.11
C GLY A 258 16.57 10.36 -16.59
N ILE A 259 15.46 9.72 -16.22
CA ILE A 259 15.08 8.41 -16.78
C ILE A 259 14.78 8.54 -18.27
N ARG A 260 13.98 9.54 -18.67
CA ARG A 260 13.63 9.82 -20.07
C ARG A 260 14.89 9.99 -20.91
N GLN A 261 15.79 10.87 -20.50
CA GLN A 261 17.03 11.12 -21.21
C GLN A 261 17.90 9.85 -21.38
N SER A 262 17.96 9.02 -20.34
CA SER A 262 18.74 7.79 -20.37
C SER A 262 18.10 6.75 -21.33
N LEU A 263 16.78 6.66 -21.35
CA LEU A 263 16.00 5.77 -22.23
C LEU A 263 16.17 6.18 -23.71
N ASP A 264 16.01 7.48 -24.01
CA ASP A 264 16.11 8.00 -25.38
C ASP A 264 17.56 7.89 -25.91
N THR A 265 18.55 8.04 -25.03
CA THR A 265 19.96 7.84 -25.38
C THR A 265 20.24 6.37 -25.73
N LEU A 266 19.64 5.43 -24.97
CA LEU A 266 19.77 4.00 -25.24
C LEU A 266 19.19 3.64 -26.63
N LEU A 267 18.01 4.16 -26.98
CA LEU A 267 17.43 3.99 -28.30
C LEU A 267 18.36 4.50 -29.40
N LYS A 268 18.87 5.73 -29.23
CA LYS A 268 19.76 6.35 -30.21
C LYS A 268 21.02 5.52 -30.43
N MET A 269 21.62 5.02 -29.36
CA MET A 269 22.80 4.14 -29.45
C MET A 269 22.49 2.83 -30.21
N ALA A 270 21.33 2.22 -29.94
CA ALA A 270 20.89 1.03 -30.67
C ALA A 270 20.70 1.31 -32.16
N GLN A 271 20.06 2.44 -32.52
CA GLN A 271 19.87 2.87 -33.91
C GLN A 271 21.16 3.21 -34.62
N ASP A 272 22.14 3.82 -33.93
CA ASP A 272 23.46 4.17 -34.46
C ASP A 272 24.41 2.95 -34.55
N GLY A 273 23.98 1.75 -34.11
CA GLY A 273 24.77 0.53 -34.11
C GLY A 273 25.93 0.50 -33.10
N LYS A 274 25.86 1.33 -32.03
CA LYS A 274 26.87 1.41 -30.96
C LYS A 274 26.71 0.30 -29.94
N VAL A 275 26.78 -0.95 -30.39
CA VAL A 275 26.45 -2.13 -29.58
C VAL A 275 27.33 -2.32 -28.34
N ASP A 276 28.59 -1.88 -28.40
CA ASP A 276 29.53 -2.04 -27.29
C ASP A 276 29.20 -1.13 -26.09
N ASP A 277 28.50 -0.01 -26.32
CA ASP A 277 28.15 0.97 -25.31
C ASP A 277 26.73 0.74 -24.70
N LEU A 278 25.92 -0.15 -25.29
CA LEU A 278 24.55 -0.39 -24.87
C LEU A 278 24.44 -0.80 -23.41
N ALA A 279 25.28 -1.74 -22.95
CA ALA A 279 25.24 -2.23 -21.56
C ALA A 279 25.54 -1.12 -20.55
N ALA A 280 26.49 -0.24 -20.85
CA ALA A 280 26.84 0.90 -19.98
C ALA A 280 25.68 1.91 -19.92
N GLN A 281 25.03 2.20 -21.07
CA GLN A 281 23.88 3.10 -21.12
C GLN A 281 22.66 2.51 -20.42
N ALA A 282 22.41 1.20 -20.55
CA ALA A 282 21.33 0.51 -19.82
C ALA A 282 21.55 0.55 -18.30
N ALA A 283 22.80 0.44 -17.83
CA ALA A 283 23.14 0.63 -16.42
C ALA A 283 22.90 2.08 -15.95
N ALA A 284 23.14 3.08 -16.80
CA ALA A 284 22.82 4.48 -16.51
C ALA A 284 21.29 4.68 -16.40
N LEU A 285 20.51 4.07 -17.29
CA LEU A 285 19.05 4.06 -17.22
C LEU A 285 18.55 3.46 -15.90
N LYS A 286 19.06 2.30 -15.50
CA LYS A 286 18.75 1.67 -14.20
C LYS A 286 19.10 2.58 -13.02
N SER A 287 20.24 3.22 -13.05
CA SER A 287 20.68 4.16 -12.00
C SER A 287 19.74 5.36 -11.88
N SER A 288 19.30 5.95 -13.00
CA SER A 288 18.33 7.04 -13.02
C SER A 288 16.97 6.60 -12.48
N PHE A 289 16.51 5.42 -12.87
CA PHE A 289 15.27 4.82 -12.38
C PHE A 289 15.30 4.61 -10.85
N LEU A 290 16.36 4.04 -10.31
CA LEU A 290 16.46 3.74 -8.87
C LEU A 290 16.37 5.00 -8.00
N LYS A 291 16.84 6.16 -8.46
CA LYS A 291 16.69 7.44 -7.74
C LYS A 291 15.24 7.81 -7.52
N VAL A 292 14.38 7.58 -8.53
CA VAL A 292 12.94 7.86 -8.43
C VAL A 292 12.23 6.76 -7.62
N TYR A 293 12.51 5.50 -7.96
CA TYR A 293 11.82 4.34 -7.39
C TYR A 293 11.99 4.21 -5.88
N LEU A 294 13.22 4.43 -5.35
CA LEU A 294 13.51 4.27 -3.93
C LEU A 294 12.99 5.44 -3.07
N ILE A 295 12.85 6.64 -3.65
CA ILE A 295 12.52 7.85 -2.90
C ILE A 295 11.05 8.23 -3.07
N LYS A 296 10.47 8.00 -4.25
CA LYS A 296 9.15 8.53 -4.66
C LYS A 296 8.16 7.43 -5.07
N GLY A 297 8.64 6.19 -5.26
CA GLY A 297 7.87 5.02 -5.69
C GLY A 297 7.14 4.24 -4.58
#